data_4036f7befd49d714d73daccca154011d
#
_entry.id   4036f7befd49d714d73daccca154011d
#
_cell.length_a   1.000
_cell.length_b   1.000
_cell.length_c   1.000
_cell.angle_alpha   90.00
_cell.angle_beta   90.00
_cell.angle_gamma   90.00
#
_symmetry.space_group_name_H-M   'P 1'
#
loop_
_entity.id
_entity.type
_entity.pdbx_description
1 polymer ?
#
loop_
_entity_poly.entity_id
_entity_poly.type
_entity_poly.pdbx_seq_one_letter_code
_entity_poly.pdbx_strand_id
1 'polypeptide(L)'
;VSEWTYQGQSFDPAEAINWFGCVYVITNLNNNRKYIGRKCFTAAGRKTIKGKVKKIRKDSDWQTYFGSSDELKADVVRLGEDRFTREIIKLVKTRGELNFWETKHIFDAEAILRSSYYNGWVSCKIHSGHVKSLWIDDKEPDDKRPNGQDAGAGI
;
A
#
# COMPACT_ATOMS: atom_id res chain seq x y z
N VAL A 1 11.59 15.14 -6.94
CA VAL A 1 10.92 13.85 -6.67
C VAL A 1 9.79 14.11 -5.70
N SER A 2 8.57 13.70 -6.06
CA SER A 2 7.44 13.85 -5.15
C SER A 2 7.65 12.99 -3.91
N GLU A 3 7.53 13.58 -2.75
CA GLU A 3 7.68 12.88 -1.48
C GLU A 3 6.45 12.00 -1.19
N TRP A 4 6.64 10.94 -0.41
CA TRP A 4 5.53 10.21 0.18
C TRP A 4 4.90 11.04 1.29
N THR A 5 3.58 11.09 1.32
CA THR A 5 2.83 11.72 2.41
C THR A 5 2.03 10.68 3.19
N TYR A 6 1.80 10.98 4.45
CA TYR A 6 0.93 10.21 5.33
C TYR A 6 0.17 11.16 6.25
N GLN A 7 -1.16 11.05 6.27
CA GLN A 7 -2.02 11.95 7.07
C GLN A 7 -1.76 13.45 6.81
N GLY A 8 -1.51 13.80 5.54
CA GLY A 8 -1.30 15.18 5.11
C GLY A 8 0.10 15.75 5.38
N GLN A 9 1.03 14.95 5.89
CA GLN A 9 2.41 15.36 6.17
C GLN A 9 3.41 14.51 5.40
N SER A 10 4.63 15.02 5.20
CA SER A 10 5.73 14.24 4.64
C SER A 10 6.00 13.01 5.50
N PHE A 11 6.12 11.85 4.87
CA PHE A 11 6.43 10.59 5.54
C PHE A 11 7.94 10.44 5.70
N ASP A 12 8.42 10.42 6.94
CA ASP A 12 9.84 10.23 7.22
C ASP A 12 10.27 8.80 6.84
N PRO A 13 11.25 8.64 5.93
CA PRO A 13 11.78 7.33 5.58
C PRO A 13 12.26 6.49 6.77
N ALA A 14 12.70 7.12 7.85
CA ALA A 14 13.11 6.43 9.07
C ALA A 14 11.95 5.68 9.75
N GLU A 15 10.72 6.14 9.59
CA GLU A 15 9.52 5.48 10.12
C GLU A 15 9.24 4.13 9.46
N ALA A 16 9.71 3.92 8.24
CA ALA A 16 9.48 2.68 7.48
C ALA A 16 10.02 1.43 8.19
N ILE A 17 11.03 1.57 9.05
CA ILE A 17 11.59 0.46 9.84
C ILE A 17 10.56 -0.16 10.80
N ASN A 18 9.57 0.61 11.22
CA ASN A 18 8.53 0.19 12.15
C ASN A 18 7.39 -0.60 11.48
N TRP A 19 7.39 -0.68 10.14
CA TRP A 19 6.28 -1.20 9.36
C TRP A 19 6.72 -2.24 8.35
N PHE A 20 5.83 -3.16 8.02
CA PHE A 20 6.04 -4.14 6.96
C PHE A 20 5.89 -3.51 5.56
N GLY A 21 4.92 -2.64 5.41
CA GLY A 21 4.59 -2.00 4.16
C GLY A 21 3.43 -1.03 4.29
N CYS A 22 2.96 -0.57 3.15
CA CYS A 22 1.85 0.37 3.08
C CYS A 22 0.91 0.11 1.90
N VAL A 23 -0.33 0.51 2.08
CA VAL A 23 -1.28 0.74 1.00
C VAL A 23 -1.25 2.23 0.67
N TYR A 24 -1.22 2.55 -0.60
CA TYR A 24 -1.05 3.92 -1.08
C TYR A 24 -2.01 4.28 -2.20
N VAL A 25 -2.17 5.58 -2.41
CA VAL A 25 -2.82 6.17 -3.58
C VAL A 25 -1.82 7.07 -4.30
N ILE A 26 -1.68 6.87 -5.60
CA ILE A 26 -0.97 7.78 -6.49
C ILE A 26 -2.02 8.56 -7.28
N THR A 27 -1.89 9.88 -7.33
CA THR A 27 -2.81 10.76 -8.06
C THR A 27 -2.05 11.52 -9.14
N ASN A 28 -2.55 11.43 -10.37
CA ASN A 28 -2.11 12.26 -11.48
C ASN A 28 -2.80 13.62 -11.38
N LEU A 29 -2.03 14.67 -11.12
CA LEU A 29 -2.55 16.02 -10.93
C LEU A 29 -3.10 16.68 -12.21
N ASN A 30 -2.76 16.14 -13.39
CA ASN A 30 -3.25 16.68 -14.65
C ASN A 30 -4.71 16.31 -14.95
N ASN A 31 -5.14 15.12 -14.55
CA ASN A 31 -6.47 14.59 -14.86
C ASN A 31 -7.20 13.99 -13.65
N ASN A 32 -6.59 14.06 -12.49
CA ASN A 32 -7.09 13.53 -11.22
C ASN A 32 -7.33 12.00 -11.23
N ARG A 33 -6.75 11.26 -12.18
CA ARG A 33 -6.77 9.79 -12.15
C ARG A 33 -5.92 9.26 -11.01
N LYS A 34 -6.37 8.18 -10.41
CA LYS A 34 -5.76 7.58 -9.22
C LYS A 34 -5.37 6.12 -9.44
N TYR A 35 -4.43 5.69 -8.65
CA TYR A 35 -4.03 4.28 -8.56
C TYR A 35 -3.89 3.88 -7.09
N ILE A 36 -4.60 2.84 -6.69
CA ILE A 36 -4.46 2.23 -5.36
C ILE A 36 -3.55 1.03 -5.50
N GLY A 37 -2.53 0.95 -4.66
CA GLY A 37 -1.58 -0.16 -4.68
C GLY A 37 -1.00 -0.44 -3.31
N ARG A 38 -0.11 -1.40 -3.27
CA ARG A 38 0.63 -1.79 -2.07
C ARG A 38 2.13 -1.82 -2.33
N LYS A 39 2.90 -1.61 -1.28
CA LYS A 39 4.35 -1.72 -1.34
C LYS A 39 4.90 -2.21 -0.01
N CYS A 40 5.78 -3.22 -0.08
CA CYS A 40 6.61 -3.59 1.07
C CYS A 40 7.78 -2.63 1.20
N PHE A 41 8.11 -2.22 2.41
CA PHE A 41 9.29 -1.38 2.66
C PHE A 41 10.60 -2.16 2.53
N THR A 42 10.55 -3.48 2.75
CA THR A 42 11.70 -4.36 2.57
C THR A 42 11.43 -5.46 1.57
N ALA A 43 12.47 -5.95 0.94
CA ALA A 43 12.43 -7.08 0.01
C ALA A 43 13.26 -8.26 0.52
N ALA A 44 12.92 -9.47 0.07
CA ALA A 44 13.75 -10.63 0.33
C ALA A 44 15.09 -10.50 -0.40
N GLY A 45 16.16 -10.82 0.30
CA GLY A 45 17.52 -10.86 -0.24
C GLY A 45 18.27 -12.10 0.24
N ARG A 46 19.46 -12.29 -0.32
CA ARG A 46 20.39 -13.35 0.11
C ARG A 46 21.76 -12.72 0.36
N LYS A 47 22.42 -13.15 1.41
CA LYS A 47 23.79 -12.75 1.74
C LYS A 47 24.60 -13.99 2.08
N THR A 48 25.81 -14.06 1.55
CA THR A 48 26.77 -15.11 1.92
C THR A 48 27.54 -14.66 3.15
N ILE A 49 27.43 -15.42 4.24
CA ILE A 49 28.13 -15.18 5.51
C ILE A 49 28.91 -16.45 5.84
N LYS A 50 30.23 -16.34 5.96
CA LYS A 50 31.14 -17.47 6.23
C LYS A 50 30.87 -18.67 5.28
N GLY A 51 30.77 -18.42 3.97
CA GLY A 51 30.53 -19.42 2.94
C GLY A 51 29.13 -20.04 2.89
N LYS A 52 28.21 -19.61 3.75
CA LYS A 52 26.80 -20.06 3.77
C LYS A 52 25.85 -18.96 3.28
N VAL A 53 24.94 -19.31 2.37
CA VAL A 53 23.90 -18.39 1.89
C VAL A 53 22.81 -18.28 2.97
N LYS A 54 22.59 -17.07 3.47
CA LYS A 54 21.51 -16.75 4.41
C LYS A 54 20.45 -15.87 3.73
N LYS A 55 19.19 -16.16 4.03
CA LYS A 55 18.07 -15.26 3.65
C LYS A 55 18.11 -14.04 4.56
N ILE A 56 18.05 -12.86 3.97
CA ILE A 56 17.97 -11.58 4.67
C ILE A 56 16.84 -10.74 4.12
N ARG A 57 16.46 -9.70 4.84
CA ARG A 57 15.62 -8.62 4.31
C ARG A 57 16.49 -7.39 4.08
N LYS A 58 16.24 -6.70 2.98
CA LYS A 58 16.90 -5.45 2.59
C LYS A 58 15.85 -4.43 2.20
N ASP A 59 16.23 -3.17 2.18
CA ASP A 59 15.33 -2.12 1.71
C ASP A 59 14.86 -2.41 0.30
N SER A 60 13.57 -2.16 0.05
CA SER A 60 13.01 -2.19 -1.29
C SER A 60 13.24 -0.85 -1.97
N ASP A 61 12.83 -0.74 -3.23
CA ASP A 61 12.84 0.51 -4.00
C ASP A 61 11.63 1.44 -3.69
N TRP A 62 11.02 1.29 -2.54
CA TRP A 62 9.76 1.98 -2.19
C TRP A 62 9.85 3.50 -2.30
N GLN A 63 11.01 4.10 -1.99
CA GLN A 63 11.18 5.56 -2.01
C GLN A 63 11.04 6.16 -3.41
N THR A 64 11.41 5.40 -4.44
CA THR A 64 11.34 5.83 -5.85
C THR A 64 10.18 5.20 -6.62
N TYR A 65 9.34 4.43 -5.95
CA TYR A 65 8.32 3.61 -6.57
C TYR A 65 7.06 4.40 -6.95
N PHE A 66 6.55 4.18 -8.17
CA PHE A 66 5.35 4.81 -8.74
C PHE A 66 4.31 3.79 -9.21
N GLY A 67 4.13 2.70 -8.47
CA GLY A 67 3.10 1.71 -8.76
C GLY A 67 3.52 0.65 -9.78
N SER A 68 2.64 -0.30 -10.01
CA SER A 68 2.85 -1.43 -10.91
C SER A 68 2.05 -1.36 -12.22
N SER A 69 1.16 -0.38 -12.36
CA SER A 69 0.39 -0.17 -13.59
C SER A 69 1.29 0.36 -14.71
N ASP A 70 1.30 -0.31 -15.85
CA ASP A 70 2.10 0.12 -17.00
C ASP A 70 1.61 1.44 -17.58
N GLU A 71 0.30 1.67 -17.59
CA GLU A 71 -0.30 2.93 -18.02
C GLU A 71 0.10 4.09 -17.10
N LEU A 72 0.07 3.88 -15.77
CA LEU A 72 0.53 4.88 -14.80
C LEU A 72 2.01 5.20 -14.99
N LYS A 73 2.86 4.17 -15.13
CA LYS A 73 4.30 4.35 -15.35
C LYS A 73 4.58 5.14 -16.62
N ALA A 74 3.85 4.86 -17.70
CA ALA A 74 3.99 5.61 -18.95
C ALA A 74 3.61 7.08 -18.79
N ASP A 75 2.56 7.38 -18.04
CA ASP A 75 2.16 8.74 -17.73
C ASP A 75 3.18 9.46 -16.84
N VAL A 76 3.78 8.77 -15.85
CA VAL A 76 4.84 9.34 -15.01
C VAL A 76 6.06 9.72 -15.85
N VAL A 77 6.49 8.88 -16.80
CA VAL A 77 7.59 9.18 -17.72
C VAL A 77 7.24 10.36 -18.63
N ARG A 78 6.03 10.39 -19.17
CA ARG A 78 5.58 11.43 -20.12
C ARG A 78 5.38 12.81 -19.46
N LEU A 79 4.83 12.85 -18.24
CA LEU A 79 4.43 14.09 -17.57
C LEU A 79 5.45 14.60 -16.55
N GLY A 80 6.31 13.71 -16.04
CA GLY A 80 7.24 13.98 -14.97
C GLY A 80 6.68 13.60 -13.57
N GLU A 81 7.57 13.17 -12.69
CA GLU A 81 7.22 12.70 -11.33
C GLU A 81 6.56 13.79 -10.47
N ASP A 82 6.89 15.06 -10.70
CA ASP A 82 6.35 16.21 -9.99
C ASP A 82 4.86 16.47 -10.27
N ARG A 83 4.32 15.83 -11.30
CA ARG A 83 2.88 15.88 -11.63
C ARG A 83 2.06 14.81 -10.93
N PHE A 84 2.67 14.04 -10.04
CA PHE A 84 2.02 12.96 -9.29
C PHE A 84 2.24 13.13 -7.80
N THR A 85 1.19 12.86 -7.01
CA THR A 85 1.31 12.74 -5.55
C THR A 85 1.28 11.28 -5.16
N ARG A 86 2.00 10.95 -4.08
CA ARG A 86 2.04 9.61 -3.51
C ARG A 86 1.65 9.69 -2.04
N GLU A 87 0.48 9.18 -1.72
CA GLU A 87 -0.09 9.22 -0.37
C GLU A 87 -0.19 7.81 0.22
N ILE A 88 0.37 7.62 1.39
CA ILE A 88 0.15 6.42 2.18
C ILE A 88 -1.20 6.55 2.87
N ILE A 89 -2.10 5.60 2.63
CA ILE A 89 -3.43 5.57 3.24
C ILE A 89 -3.54 4.54 4.37
N LYS A 90 -2.62 3.56 4.42
CA LYS A 90 -2.56 2.56 5.48
C LYS A 90 -1.15 2.03 5.67
N LEU A 91 -0.65 2.08 6.90
CA LEU A 91 0.57 1.38 7.31
C LEU A 91 0.20 0.03 7.92
N VAL A 92 0.96 -1.01 7.61
CA VAL A 92 0.66 -2.38 8.03
C VAL A 92 1.89 -3.09 8.60
N LYS A 93 1.64 -4.07 9.47
CA LYS A 93 2.69 -4.86 10.15
C LYS A 93 2.94 -6.22 9.50
N THR A 94 2.01 -6.73 8.71
CA THR A 94 2.09 -8.08 8.13
C THR A 94 1.69 -8.09 6.66
N ARG A 95 2.12 -9.14 5.95
CA ARG A 95 1.71 -9.37 4.56
C ARG A 95 0.20 -9.60 4.44
N GLY A 96 -0.40 -10.31 5.41
CA GLY A 96 -1.83 -10.55 5.43
C GLY A 96 -2.62 -9.25 5.53
N GLU A 97 -2.24 -8.36 6.45
CA GLU A 97 -2.82 -7.02 6.57
C GLU A 97 -2.66 -6.22 5.27
N LEU A 98 -1.47 -6.28 4.65
CA LEU A 98 -1.19 -5.56 3.41
C LEU A 98 -2.15 -5.98 2.29
N ASN A 99 -2.33 -7.29 2.11
CA ASN A 99 -3.23 -7.84 1.09
C ASN A 99 -4.69 -7.48 1.38
N PHE A 100 -5.11 -7.61 2.64
CA PHE A 100 -6.47 -7.29 3.05
C PHE A 100 -6.82 -5.81 2.79
N TRP A 101 -5.98 -4.89 3.27
CA TRP A 101 -6.25 -3.46 3.17
C TRP A 101 -6.16 -2.93 1.74
N GLU A 102 -5.21 -3.40 0.93
CA GLU A 102 -5.18 -3.04 -0.50
C GLU A 102 -6.46 -3.47 -1.20
N THR A 103 -6.86 -4.73 -1.05
CA THR A 103 -8.07 -5.27 -1.68
C THR A 103 -9.32 -4.53 -1.22
N LYS A 104 -9.43 -4.29 0.09
CA LYS A 104 -10.56 -3.53 0.66
C LYS A 104 -10.64 -2.12 0.06
N HIS A 105 -9.54 -1.39 0.03
CA HIS A 105 -9.53 -0.03 -0.54
C HIS A 105 -9.87 0.00 -2.02
N ILE A 106 -9.39 -0.97 -2.81
CA ILE A 106 -9.73 -1.08 -4.23
C ILE A 106 -11.23 -1.32 -4.42
N PHE A 107 -11.83 -2.22 -3.66
CA PHE A 107 -13.27 -2.49 -3.74
C PHE A 107 -14.12 -1.36 -3.19
N ASP A 108 -13.76 -0.77 -2.06
CA ASP A 108 -14.48 0.38 -1.49
C ASP A 108 -14.51 1.58 -2.44
N ALA A 109 -13.43 1.81 -3.18
CA ALA A 109 -13.33 2.84 -4.20
C ALA A 109 -13.94 2.42 -5.55
N GLU A 110 -14.31 1.14 -5.71
CA GLU A 110 -14.73 0.56 -7.00
C GLU A 110 -13.72 0.84 -8.13
N ALA A 111 -12.43 0.84 -7.80
CA ALA A 111 -11.39 1.36 -8.67
C ALA A 111 -11.30 0.65 -10.02
N ILE A 112 -11.51 -0.67 -10.06
CA ILE A 112 -11.48 -1.45 -11.30
C ILE A 112 -12.70 -1.21 -12.21
N LEU A 113 -13.72 -0.54 -11.71
CA LEU A 113 -14.95 -0.22 -12.45
C LEU A 113 -14.96 1.22 -12.99
N ARG A 114 -13.98 2.04 -12.59
CA ARG A 114 -13.96 3.48 -12.88
C ARG A 114 -12.81 3.88 -13.79
N SER A 115 -13.11 4.60 -14.86
CA SER A 115 -12.08 5.18 -15.75
C SER A 115 -11.20 6.23 -15.05
N SER A 116 -11.63 6.75 -13.91
CA SER A 116 -10.86 7.67 -13.06
C SER A 116 -9.76 6.97 -12.26
N TYR A 117 -9.59 5.67 -12.41
CA TYR A 117 -8.51 4.89 -11.81
C TYR A 117 -7.67 4.19 -12.88
N TYR A 118 -6.39 4.01 -12.59
CA TYR A 118 -5.48 3.18 -13.38
C TYR A 118 -5.60 1.68 -13.05
N ASN A 119 -6.31 1.33 -11.97
CA ASN A 119 -6.48 -0.06 -11.55
C ASN A 119 -7.29 -0.84 -12.59
N GLY A 120 -6.71 -1.90 -13.15
CA GLY A 120 -7.34 -2.75 -14.16
C GLY A 120 -7.77 -4.13 -13.67
N TRP A 121 -7.23 -4.59 -12.53
CA TRP A 121 -7.53 -5.90 -11.98
C TRP A 121 -7.21 -5.96 -10.48
N VAL A 122 -7.78 -6.96 -9.80
CA VAL A 122 -7.48 -7.29 -8.39
C VAL A 122 -7.10 -8.76 -8.32
N SER A 123 -6.02 -9.05 -7.63
CA SER A 123 -5.65 -10.43 -7.28
C SER A 123 -5.36 -10.48 -5.79
N CYS A 124 -6.21 -11.18 -5.07
CA CYS A 124 -6.03 -11.36 -3.63
C CYS A 124 -6.41 -12.78 -3.22
N LYS A 125 -5.49 -13.45 -2.55
CA LYS A 125 -5.72 -14.74 -1.91
C LYS A 125 -5.46 -14.58 -0.41
N ILE A 126 -6.54 -14.49 0.35
CA ILE A 126 -6.50 -14.33 1.81
C ILE A 126 -7.43 -15.35 2.45
N HIS A 127 -7.02 -15.94 3.56
CA HIS A 127 -7.90 -16.63 4.48
C HIS A 127 -7.77 -16.04 5.89
N SER A 128 -8.71 -16.33 6.78
CA SER A 128 -8.79 -15.71 8.10
C SER A 128 -7.51 -15.81 8.93
N GLY A 129 -6.78 -16.92 8.80
CA GLY A 129 -5.50 -17.11 9.49
C GLY A 129 -4.40 -16.16 9.09
N HIS A 130 -4.45 -15.60 7.86
CA HIS A 130 -3.48 -14.59 7.40
C HIS A 130 -3.67 -13.21 8.06
N VAL A 131 -4.83 -12.97 8.64
CA VAL A 131 -5.26 -11.68 9.19
C VAL A 131 -5.70 -11.78 10.65
N LYS A 132 -5.09 -12.70 11.40
CA LYS A 132 -5.40 -12.88 12.82
C LYS A 132 -5.32 -11.58 13.63
N SER A 133 -4.39 -10.72 13.31
CA SER A 133 -4.22 -9.42 13.95
C SER A 133 -5.39 -8.46 13.75
N LEU A 134 -6.24 -8.74 12.77
CA LEU A 134 -7.42 -7.93 12.44
C LEU A 134 -8.74 -8.57 12.90
N TRP A 135 -8.70 -9.73 13.56
CA TRP A 135 -9.91 -10.39 13.99
C TRP A 135 -10.74 -9.52 14.92
N ILE A 136 -12.03 -9.50 14.67
CA ILE A 136 -13.02 -8.80 15.47
C ILE A 136 -13.76 -9.83 16.31
N ASP A 137 -13.83 -9.62 17.62
CA ASP A 137 -14.76 -10.34 18.47
C ASP A 137 -16.11 -9.62 18.44
N ASP A 138 -17.11 -10.22 17.80
CA ASP A 138 -18.45 -9.65 17.68
C ASP A 138 -19.16 -9.45 19.04
N LYS A 139 -18.58 -9.99 20.11
CA LYS A 139 -19.06 -9.77 21.49
C LYS A 139 -18.50 -8.49 22.10
N GLU A 140 -17.49 -7.87 21.48
CA GLU A 140 -16.89 -6.63 21.95
C GLU A 140 -17.51 -5.42 21.24
N PRO A 141 -17.72 -4.29 21.96
CA PRO A 141 -18.21 -3.07 21.34
C PRO A 141 -17.21 -2.49 20.34
N ASP A 142 -17.72 -1.80 19.32
CA ASP A 142 -16.95 -1.24 18.19
C ASP A 142 -15.82 -0.28 18.59
N ASP A 143 -15.93 0.33 19.77
CA ASP A 143 -14.94 1.29 20.29
C ASP A 143 -13.58 0.67 20.64
N LYS A 144 -13.51 -0.66 20.74
CA LYS A 144 -12.26 -1.38 21.02
C LYS A 144 -11.51 -1.85 19.76
N ARG A 145 -12.00 -1.51 18.57
CA ARG A 145 -11.29 -1.87 17.33
C ARG A 145 -9.97 -1.11 17.22
N PRO A 146 -8.91 -1.72 16.71
CA PRO A 146 -7.65 -1.01 16.44
C PRO A 146 -7.89 0.20 15.54
N ASN A 147 -7.26 1.34 15.88
CA ASN A 147 -7.33 2.57 15.10
C ASN A 147 -7.05 2.32 13.61
N GLY A 148 -7.97 2.73 12.76
CA GLY A 148 -7.87 2.60 11.30
C GLY A 148 -8.82 1.59 10.67
N GLN A 149 -9.70 0.98 11.44
CA GLN A 149 -10.89 0.35 10.90
C GLN A 149 -11.97 1.43 10.79
N ASP A 150 -11.90 2.22 9.72
CA ASP A 150 -13.07 2.98 9.34
C ASP A 150 -14.19 1.98 9.08
N ALA A 151 -15.20 2.01 9.94
CA ALA A 151 -16.47 1.47 9.57
C ALA A 151 -16.88 2.25 8.32
N GLY A 152 -16.62 1.69 7.14
CA GLY A 152 -17.14 2.24 5.92
C GLY A 152 -18.62 2.41 6.13
N ALA A 153 -19.07 3.66 6.23
CA ALA A 153 -20.47 3.96 6.16
C ALA A 153 -20.92 3.41 4.81
N GLY A 154 -21.53 2.22 4.89
CA GLY A 154 -22.20 1.65 3.75
C GLY A 154 -23.28 2.61 3.29
N ILE A 155 -23.42 2.67 2.09
CA ILE A 155 -24.61 2.58 1.24
C ILE A 155 -24.19 2.90 -0.14
#